data_7f95d4da44e8cd626e3ef9aa3b3408ed
#
_entry.id   7f95d4da44e8cd626e3ef9aa3b3408ed
#
_cell.length_a   1.000
_cell.length_b   1.000
_cell.length_c   1.000
_cell.angle_alpha   90.00
_cell.angle_beta   90.00
_cell.angle_gamma   90.00
#
_symmetry.space_group_name_H-M   'P 1'
#
loop_
_entity.id
_entity.type
_entity.pdbx_description
1 polymer ?
#
loop_
_entity_poly.entity_id
_entity_poly.type
_entity_poly.pdbx_seq_one_letter_code
_entity_poly.pdbx_strand_id
1 'polypeptide(L)'
;MGDLRLQALTNYCTFKNYDLVKRCLYMFAALPREDRSLPACVFEKPKLSPASDYIVDYDILYGSVVNDYCVASADLETGLDLWPTVLGSAQTALAHVGSDFVFSSARSSHWKFIDWSEELDRDASMQGLIIFALKAVNHLARLLSQTVPFEDKVAGMLDAAHTHFYDSELRLFVSGPQRQISWASQAWMALAGVADPTRCGNALLKVMADPSAVKPLTPYLFHHVAEALSVVGCEAECVALLKHYWGGMVEAGADTFWECFDPEDSRSSPYGDCHNNSYCHAWSCTPSYLLRTKLRSWLEAEDRNS
;
A
#
# COMPACT_ATOMS: atom_id res chain seq x y z
N MET A 1 9.47 -1.51 -3.74
CA MET A 1 8.56 -2.47 -3.06
C MET A 1 7.08 -2.21 -3.36
N GLY A 2 6.65 -0.95 -3.47
CA GLY A 2 5.26 -0.65 -3.82
C GLY A 2 4.78 -1.36 -5.07
N ASP A 3 5.48 -1.16 -6.19
CA ASP A 3 5.17 -1.85 -7.46
C ASP A 3 5.22 -3.38 -7.34
N LEU A 4 6.28 -3.90 -6.72
CA LEU A 4 6.47 -5.34 -6.58
C LEU A 4 5.31 -6.00 -5.84
N ARG A 5 4.79 -5.37 -4.77
CA ARG A 5 3.68 -5.94 -4.00
C ARG A 5 2.43 -6.13 -4.87
N LEU A 6 2.05 -5.09 -5.61
CA LEU A 6 0.84 -5.12 -6.44
C LEU A 6 0.95 -6.15 -7.56
N GLN A 7 2.10 -6.21 -8.21
CA GLN A 7 2.40 -7.21 -9.25
C GLN A 7 2.40 -8.63 -8.68
N ALA A 8 3.00 -8.83 -7.51
CA ALA A 8 3.07 -10.11 -6.83
C ALA A 8 1.67 -10.64 -6.45
N LEU A 9 0.82 -9.80 -5.86
CA LEU A 9 -0.55 -10.16 -5.51
C LEU A 9 -1.34 -10.64 -6.74
N THR A 10 -1.21 -9.95 -7.86
CA THR A 10 -1.85 -10.34 -9.12
C THR A 10 -1.25 -11.64 -9.66
N ASN A 11 0.08 -11.81 -9.64
CA ASN A 11 0.75 -13.02 -10.08
C ASN A 11 0.32 -14.24 -9.26
N TYR A 12 0.12 -14.12 -7.95
CA TYR A 12 -0.27 -15.25 -7.08
C TYR A 12 -1.66 -15.82 -7.43
N CYS A 13 -2.58 -15.00 -7.89
CA CYS A 13 -3.93 -15.43 -8.27
C CYS A 13 -4.08 -15.71 -9.78
N THR A 14 -3.05 -15.47 -10.59
CA THR A 14 -3.06 -15.69 -12.06
C THR A 14 -2.01 -16.72 -12.47
N PHE A 15 -0.76 -16.27 -12.68
CA PHE A 15 0.32 -17.10 -13.25
C PHE A 15 0.98 -18.03 -12.23
N LYS A 16 0.95 -17.69 -10.94
CA LYS A 16 1.61 -18.42 -9.83
C LYS A 16 3.12 -18.64 -10.08
N ASN A 17 3.77 -17.66 -10.69
CA ASN A 17 5.21 -17.69 -10.90
C ASN A 17 5.94 -17.11 -9.69
N TYR A 18 6.17 -17.96 -8.70
CA TYR A 18 6.81 -17.55 -7.44
C TYR A 18 8.30 -17.22 -7.59
N ASP A 19 8.99 -17.82 -8.56
CA ASP A 19 10.44 -17.64 -8.75
C ASP A 19 10.81 -16.21 -9.08
N LEU A 20 9.97 -15.52 -9.89
CA LEU A 20 10.20 -14.11 -10.22
C LEU A 20 10.16 -13.24 -8.97
N VAL A 21 9.15 -13.43 -8.12
CA VAL A 21 9.02 -12.66 -6.87
C VAL A 21 10.15 -12.99 -5.91
N LYS A 22 10.47 -14.29 -5.72
CA LYS A 22 11.60 -14.75 -4.92
C LYS A 22 12.89 -14.07 -5.33
N ARG A 23 13.19 -14.05 -6.64
CA ARG A 23 14.36 -13.36 -7.18
C ARG A 23 14.39 -11.88 -6.81
N CYS A 24 13.28 -11.16 -6.99
CA CYS A 24 13.18 -9.75 -6.62
C CYS A 24 13.47 -9.53 -5.14
N LEU A 25 12.90 -10.37 -4.25
CA LEU A 25 13.13 -10.27 -2.81
C LEU A 25 14.60 -10.40 -2.45
N TYR A 26 15.31 -11.39 -3.03
CA TYR A 26 16.75 -11.55 -2.83
C TYR A 26 17.59 -10.41 -3.42
N MET A 27 17.18 -9.84 -4.56
CA MET A 27 17.90 -8.70 -5.13
C MET A 27 17.86 -7.48 -4.22
N PHE A 28 16.73 -7.20 -3.57
CA PHE A 28 16.64 -6.12 -2.59
C PHE A 28 17.44 -6.45 -1.31
N ALA A 29 17.33 -7.67 -0.80
CA ALA A 29 18.07 -8.10 0.39
C ALA A 29 19.60 -8.10 0.20
N ALA A 30 20.08 -8.32 -1.03
CA ALA A 30 21.51 -8.31 -1.37
C ALA A 30 22.14 -6.91 -1.42
N LEU A 31 21.34 -5.85 -1.45
CA LEU A 31 21.80 -4.48 -1.67
C LEU A 31 21.23 -3.49 -0.61
N PRO A 32 21.29 -3.81 0.68
CA PRO A 32 20.85 -2.88 1.71
C PRO A 32 21.75 -1.65 1.72
N ARG A 33 21.22 -0.52 2.14
CA ARG A 33 21.98 0.69 2.43
C ARG A 33 22.80 0.48 3.72
N GLU A 34 23.72 1.41 4.03
CA GLU A 34 24.57 1.32 5.23
C GLU A 34 23.78 1.28 6.53
N ASP A 35 22.63 1.95 6.57
CA ASP A 35 21.69 1.98 7.70
C ASP A 35 20.73 0.78 7.75
N ARG A 36 20.91 -0.20 6.86
CA ARG A 36 20.07 -1.40 6.66
C ARG A 36 18.70 -1.13 6.02
N SER A 37 18.41 0.10 5.63
CA SER A 37 17.23 0.38 4.81
C SER A 37 17.39 -0.20 3.41
N LEU A 38 16.28 -0.43 2.72
CA LEU A 38 16.30 -0.95 1.36
C LEU A 38 16.16 0.19 0.34
N PRO A 39 16.86 0.11 -0.81
CA PRO A 39 16.76 1.12 -1.85
C PRO A 39 15.34 1.14 -2.46
N ALA A 40 14.95 2.28 -3.05
CA ALA A 40 13.66 2.41 -3.71
C ALA A 40 13.48 1.41 -4.86
N CYS A 41 14.55 1.17 -5.64
CA CYS A 41 14.60 0.18 -6.69
C CYS A 41 16.00 -0.41 -6.86
N VAL A 42 16.08 -1.54 -7.57
CA VAL A 42 17.31 -2.26 -7.87
C VAL A 42 17.41 -2.48 -9.37
N PHE A 43 18.54 -2.11 -9.94
CA PHE A 43 18.84 -2.32 -11.36
C PHE A 43 19.68 -3.59 -11.54
N GLU A 44 19.32 -4.42 -12.50
CA GLU A 44 20.06 -5.62 -12.83
C GLU A 44 21.21 -5.34 -13.82
N LYS A 45 20.99 -4.42 -14.77
CA LYS A 45 21.95 -4.11 -15.83
C LYS A 45 22.41 -2.65 -15.76
N PRO A 46 23.66 -2.37 -16.16
CA PRO A 46 24.69 -3.30 -16.69
C PRO A 46 25.27 -4.24 -15.62
N LYS A 47 25.05 -3.95 -14.35
CA LYS A 47 25.38 -4.78 -13.18
C LYS A 47 24.36 -4.57 -12.10
N LEU A 48 24.18 -5.53 -11.22
CA LEU A 48 23.30 -5.41 -10.06
C LEU A 48 23.73 -4.20 -9.20
N SER A 49 22.84 -3.23 -9.04
CA SER A 49 23.12 -1.99 -8.31
C SER A 49 21.83 -1.39 -7.73
N PRO A 50 21.91 -0.79 -6.51
CA PRO A 50 20.77 -0.10 -5.93
C PRO A 50 20.58 1.27 -6.59
N ALA A 51 19.34 1.79 -6.57
CA ALA A 51 19.09 3.21 -6.77
C ALA A 51 19.67 4.02 -5.61
N SER A 52 19.97 5.30 -5.87
CA SER A 52 20.35 6.27 -4.83
C SER A 52 19.21 6.61 -3.90
N ASP A 53 17.99 6.55 -4.41
CA ASP A 53 16.79 7.00 -3.71
C ASP A 53 16.37 6.01 -2.62
N TYR A 54 15.85 6.58 -1.54
CA TYR A 54 15.24 5.87 -0.43
C TYR A 54 13.82 6.39 -0.22
N ILE A 55 12.87 5.47 -0.21
CA ILE A 55 11.45 5.76 0.00
C ILE A 55 10.97 4.97 1.22
N VAL A 56 10.56 5.69 2.26
CA VAL A 56 10.26 5.11 3.59
C VAL A 56 9.16 4.06 3.53
N ASP A 57 8.06 4.37 2.85
CA ASP A 57 6.92 3.45 2.70
C ASP A 57 7.25 2.23 1.83
N TYR A 58 8.09 2.39 0.83
CA TYR A 58 8.55 1.25 0.02
C TYR A 58 9.43 0.28 0.82
N ASP A 59 10.31 0.82 1.67
CA ASP A 59 11.18 0.02 2.51
C ASP A 59 10.36 -0.85 3.46
N ILE A 60 9.50 -0.26 4.30
CA ILE A 60 8.71 -1.01 5.30
C ILE A 60 7.78 -2.05 4.65
N LEU A 61 7.30 -1.83 3.43
CA LEU A 61 6.48 -2.79 2.70
C LEU A 61 7.24 -4.08 2.34
N TYR A 62 8.58 -4.12 2.41
CA TYR A 62 9.35 -5.33 2.16
C TYR A 62 8.88 -6.51 3.03
N GLY A 63 8.67 -6.27 4.31
CA GLY A 63 8.15 -7.29 5.23
C GLY A 63 6.77 -7.81 4.83
N SER A 64 5.89 -6.93 4.31
CA SER A 64 4.59 -7.32 3.78
C SER A 64 4.73 -8.18 2.52
N VAL A 65 5.65 -7.85 1.61
CA VAL A 65 5.88 -8.64 0.37
C VAL A 65 6.43 -10.03 0.69
N VAL A 66 7.36 -10.13 1.66
CA VAL A 66 7.88 -11.45 2.11
C VAL A 66 6.77 -12.27 2.77
N ASN A 67 5.93 -11.65 3.60
CA ASN A 67 4.77 -12.31 4.20
C ASN A 67 3.81 -12.83 3.12
N ASP A 68 3.41 -11.98 2.17
CA ASP A 68 2.49 -12.33 1.09
C ASP A 68 3.08 -13.47 0.21
N TYR A 69 4.40 -13.43 -0.04
CA TYR A 69 5.13 -14.50 -0.73
C TYR A 69 5.06 -15.84 0.01
N CYS A 70 5.41 -15.85 1.30
CA CYS A 70 5.38 -17.07 2.10
C CYS A 70 3.98 -17.67 2.22
N VAL A 71 2.95 -16.83 2.38
CA VAL A 71 1.54 -17.27 2.41
C VAL A 71 1.12 -17.88 1.07
N ALA A 72 1.53 -17.28 -0.05
CA ALA A 72 1.11 -17.73 -1.38
C ALA A 72 1.87 -18.97 -1.86
N SER A 73 3.17 -19.07 -1.59
CA SER A 73 4.05 -20.13 -2.08
C SER A 73 4.25 -21.29 -1.11
N ALA A 74 3.99 -21.07 0.18
CA ALA A 74 4.36 -21.97 1.29
C ALA A 74 5.90 -22.15 1.44
N ASP A 75 6.72 -21.32 0.81
CA ASP A 75 8.19 -21.36 0.89
C ASP A 75 8.68 -20.63 2.15
N LEU A 76 8.60 -21.31 3.28
CA LEU A 76 9.02 -20.78 4.58
C LEU A 76 10.55 -20.69 4.72
N GLU A 77 11.31 -21.50 3.98
CA GLU A 77 12.76 -21.45 3.96
C GLU A 77 13.27 -20.09 3.46
N THR A 78 12.70 -19.61 2.35
CA THR A 78 12.97 -18.24 1.85
C THR A 78 12.59 -17.18 2.89
N GLY A 79 11.45 -17.35 3.57
CA GLY A 79 11.04 -16.44 4.64
C GLY A 79 12.06 -16.37 5.78
N LEU A 80 12.60 -17.52 6.23
CA LEU A 80 13.63 -17.60 7.26
C LEU A 80 14.94 -16.96 6.83
N ASP A 81 15.37 -17.20 5.59
CA ASP A 81 16.60 -16.62 5.04
C ASP A 81 16.52 -15.09 4.93
N LEU A 82 15.37 -14.56 4.56
CA LEU A 82 15.12 -13.11 4.43
C LEU A 82 14.71 -12.43 5.75
N TRP A 83 14.46 -13.19 6.81
CA TRP A 83 13.99 -12.65 8.09
C TRP A 83 14.87 -11.54 8.68
N PRO A 84 16.21 -11.63 8.66
CA PRO A 84 17.07 -10.53 9.14
C PRO A 84 16.88 -9.22 8.35
N THR A 85 16.64 -9.31 7.04
CA THR A 85 16.37 -8.14 6.19
C THR A 85 15.02 -7.54 6.50
N VAL A 86 13.99 -8.37 6.72
CA VAL A 86 12.64 -7.91 7.14
C VAL A 86 12.71 -7.13 8.45
N LEU A 87 13.46 -7.65 9.44
CA LEU A 87 13.64 -6.96 10.71
C LEU A 87 14.40 -5.63 10.55
N GLY A 88 15.46 -5.62 9.73
CA GLY A 88 16.23 -4.40 9.44
C GLY A 88 15.37 -3.31 8.83
N SER A 89 14.62 -3.61 7.78
CA SER A 89 13.67 -2.71 7.12
C SER A 89 12.60 -2.17 8.08
N ALA A 90 12.01 -3.04 8.91
CA ALA A 90 11.02 -2.60 9.90
C ALA A 90 11.64 -1.66 10.96
N GLN A 91 12.87 -1.90 11.39
CA GLN A 91 13.55 -1.05 12.36
C GLN A 91 13.90 0.33 11.79
N THR A 92 14.31 0.40 10.52
CA THR A 92 14.60 1.68 9.86
C THR A 92 13.34 2.54 9.72
N ALA A 93 12.20 1.94 9.37
CA ALA A 93 10.93 2.65 9.31
C ALA A 93 10.49 3.15 10.71
N LEU A 94 10.69 2.35 11.76
CA LEU A 94 10.38 2.74 13.14
C LEU A 94 11.25 3.90 13.65
N ALA A 95 12.41 4.18 13.06
CA ALA A 95 13.21 5.34 13.39
C ALA A 95 12.49 6.68 13.07
N HIS A 96 11.47 6.65 12.22
CA HIS A 96 10.62 7.81 11.90
C HIS A 96 9.41 7.97 12.83
N VAL A 97 9.20 7.02 13.75
CA VAL A 97 8.11 7.03 14.74
C VAL A 97 8.66 7.54 16.08
N GLY A 98 7.97 8.48 16.72
CA GLY A 98 8.39 9.05 17.98
C GLY A 98 8.17 8.11 19.18
N SER A 99 8.63 8.56 20.36
CA SER A 99 8.34 7.89 21.63
C SER A 99 6.85 7.92 21.99
N ASP A 100 6.10 8.83 21.38
CA ASP A 100 4.64 8.96 21.42
C ASP A 100 3.91 8.02 20.46
N PHE A 101 4.63 7.14 19.78
CA PHE A 101 4.13 6.22 18.75
C PHE A 101 3.51 6.90 17.53
N VAL A 102 3.76 8.19 17.31
CA VAL A 102 3.27 8.95 16.16
C VAL A 102 4.36 9.06 15.10
N PHE A 103 4.00 8.72 13.85
CA PHE A 103 4.81 9.07 12.69
C PHE A 103 4.71 10.57 12.41
N SER A 104 5.82 11.19 12.02
CA SER A 104 5.81 12.56 11.51
C SER A 104 6.83 12.74 10.40
N SER A 105 6.40 13.31 9.28
CA SER A 105 7.26 13.66 8.15
C SER A 105 8.35 14.66 8.53
N ALA A 106 8.14 15.46 9.58
CA ALA A 106 9.13 16.41 10.08
C ALA A 106 10.38 15.75 10.69
N ARG A 107 10.31 14.46 11.05
CA ARG A 107 11.46 13.71 11.63
C ARG A 107 12.47 13.24 10.58
N SER A 108 12.16 13.34 9.30
CA SER A 108 13.03 12.85 8.23
C SER A 108 12.79 13.58 6.92
N SER A 109 13.87 13.95 6.25
CA SER A 109 13.84 14.50 4.89
C SER A 109 13.68 13.43 3.81
N HIS A 110 13.70 12.14 4.18
CA HIS A 110 13.53 11.06 3.21
C HIS A 110 12.14 11.08 2.57
N TRP A 111 12.08 10.65 1.34
CA TRP A 111 10.85 10.63 0.56
C TRP A 111 9.84 9.63 1.14
N LYS A 112 8.59 10.04 1.22
CA LYS A 112 7.40 9.23 1.50
C LYS A 112 6.54 9.35 0.26
N PHE A 113 6.37 8.26 -0.45
CA PHE A 113 5.65 8.30 -1.72
C PHE A 113 4.13 8.41 -1.49
N ILE A 114 3.51 7.41 -0.91
CA ILE A 114 2.06 7.23 -0.77
C ILE A 114 1.30 7.43 -2.09
N ASP A 115 1.55 8.53 -2.79
CA ASP A 115 1.02 8.88 -4.11
C ASP A 115 1.80 10.05 -4.71
N TRP A 116 1.63 10.30 -6.02
CA TRP A 116 2.22 11.44 -6.73
C TRP A 116 1.63 12.79 -6.35
N SER A 117 0.56 12.87 -5.56
CA SER A 117 -0.03 14.13 -5.13
C SER A 117 0.95 14.96 -4.29
N GLU A 118 1.35 16.12 -4.80
CA GLU A 118 2.25 17.06 -4.09
C GLU A 118 1.57 17.71 -2.89
N GLU A 119 0.25 17.93 -2.97
CA GLU A 119 -0.54 18.56 -1.91
C GLU A 119 -0.86 17.62 -0.74
N LEU A 120 -0.64 16.30 -0.90
CA LEU A 120 -0.99 15.30 0.08
C LEU A 120 -0.12 15.43 1.34
N ASP A 121 -0.75 15.74 2.49
CA ASP A 121 -0.12 15.50 3.79
C ASP A 121 -0.12 14.00 4.10
N ARG A 122 1.07 13.45 4.33
CA ARG A 122 1.31 12.01 4.37
C ARG A 122 1.32 11.41 5.76
N ASP A 123 1.26 12.22 6.82
CA ASP A 123 1.51 11.74 8.18
C ASP A 123 0.50 10.66 8.62
N ALA A 124 -0.80 10.90 8.41
CA ALA A 124 -1.83 9.91 8.78
C ALA A 124 -1.75 8.65 7.92
N SER A 125 -1.54 8.77 6.61
CA SER A 125 -1.40 7.62 5.71
C SER A 125 -0.15 6.79 6.00
N MET A 126 0.98 7.44 6.30
CA MET A 126 2.21 6.76 6.73
C MET A 126 2.03 6.05 8.08
N GLN A 127 1.35 6.66 9.05
CA GLN A 127 1.00 5.99 10.32
C GLN A 127 0.26 4.69 10.05
N GLY A 128 -0.80 4.73 9.24
CA GLY A 128 -1.59 3.56 8.87
C GLY A 128 -0.77 2.50 8.12
N LEU A 129 0.02 2.93 7.11
CA LEU A 129 0.87 2.03 6.33
C LEU A 129 1.90 1.31 7.20
N ILE A 130 2.57 2.01 8.14
CA ILE A 130 3.55 1.37 9.02
C ILE A 130 2.86 0.35 9.94
N ILE A 131 1.70 0.67 10.52
CA ILE A 131 0.93 -0.29 11.33
C ILE A 131 0.57 -1.53 10.50
N PHE A 132 0.05 -1.35 9.28
CA PHE A 132 -0.28 -2.43 8.35
C PHE A 132 0.94 -3.33 8.09
N ALA A 133 2.08 -2.73 7.77
CA ALA A 133 3.31 -3.47 7.47
C ALA A 133 3.86 -4.20 8.70
N LEU A 134 3.86 -3.59 9.89
CA LEU A 134 4.29 -4.26 11.12
C LEU A 134 3.37 -5.42 11.52
N LYS A 135 2.06 -5.31 11.26
CA LYS A 135 1.13 -6.45 11.43
C LYS A 135 1.49 -7.62 10.49
N ALA A 136 1.87 -7.32 9.24
CA ALA A 136 2.34 -8.34 8.30
C ALA A 136 3.66 -8.99 8.77
N VAL A 137 4.61 -8.21 9.30
CA VAL A 137 5.86 -8.73 9.90
C VAL A 137 5.56 -9.61 11.12
N ASN A 138 4.64 -9.21 12.00
CA ASN A 138 4.23 -10.01 13.15
C ASN A 138 3.53 -11.32 12.70
N HIS A 139 2.73 -11.28 11.64
CA HIS A 139 2.13 -12.49 11.06
C HIS A 139 3.20 -13.42 10.47
N LEU A 140 4.15 -12.88 9.72
CA LEU A 140 5.29 -13.62 9.18
C LEU A 140 6.10 -14.29 10.30
N ALA A 141 6.38 -13.57 11.41
CA ALA A 141 7.08 -14.14 12.56
C ALA A 141 6.38 -15.40 13.09
N ARG A 142 5.04 -15.35 13.25
CA ARG A 142 4.25 -16.52 13.68
C ARG A 142 4.32 -17.66 12.66
N LEU A 143 4.21 -17.34 11.37
CA LEU A 143 4.29 -18.31 10.28
C LEU A 143 5.65 -19.03 10.27
N LEU A 144 6.73 -18.30 10.55
CA LEU A 144 8.12 -18.79 10.63
C LEU A 144 8.48 -19.37 12.00
N SER A 145 7.57 -19.43 12.97
CA SER A 145 7.84 -19.84 14.36
C SER A 145 8.94 -19.01 15.03
N GLN A 146 9.03 -17.72 14.66
CA GLN A 146 9.94 -16.75 15.28
C GLN A 146 9.25 -16.00 16.41
N THR A 147 10.06 -15.36 17.30
CA THR A 147 9.51 -14.42 18.30
C THR A 147 8.85 -13.25 17.57
N VAL A 148 7.63 -12.90 17.97
CA VAL A 148 6.87 -11.78 17.38
C VAL A 148 7.49 -10.45 17.86
N PRO A 149 8.01 -9.59 16.94
CA PRO A 149 8.90 -8.50 17.38
C PRO A 149 8.18 -7.18 17.72
N PHE A 150 6.98 -6.94 17.17
CA PHE A 150 6.38 -5.60 17.16
C PHE A 150 4.95 -5.53 17.72
N GLU A 151 4.53 -6.44 18.61
CA GLU A 151 3.16 -6.40 19.17
C GLU A 151 2.90 -5.10 19.95
N ASP A 152 3.78 -4.76 20.89
CA ASP A 152 3.65 -3.55 21.69
C ASP A 152 3.74 -2.28 20.83
N LYS A 153 4.60 -2.28 19.81
CA LYS A 153 4.70 -1.15 18.88
C LYS A 153 3.41 -0.95 18.08
N VAL A 154 2.85 -2.03 17.57
CA VAL A 154 1.56 -2.00 16.86
C VAL A 154 0.45 -1.50 17.79
N ALA A 155 0.36 -2.00 19.02
CA ALA A 155 -0.64 -1.56 19.99
C ALA A 155 -0.51 -0.05 20.29
N GLY A 156 0.69 0.42 20.62
CA GLY A 156 0.94 1.84 20.88
C GLY A 156 0.66 2.74 19.68
N MET A 157 1.00 2.29 18.46
CA MET A 157 0.73 3.04 17.23
C MET A 157 -0.76 3.07 16.87
N LEU A 158 -1.54 2.02 17.17
CA LEU A 158 -2.99 2.02 16.99
C LEU A 158 -3.66 3.04 17.92
N ASP A 159 -3.30 3.05 19.20
CA ASP A 159 -3.82 4.01 20.18
C ASP A 159 -3.43 5.45 19.81
N ALA A 160 -2.17 5.66 19.39
CA ALA A 160 -1.69 6.95 18.91
C ALA A 160 -2.43 7.39 17.64
N ALA A 161 -2.68 6.49 16.68
CA ALA A 161 -3.41 6.80 15.45
C ALA A 161 -4.84 7.29 15.78
N HIS A 162 -5.53 6.61 16.70
CA HIS A 162 -6.85 7.04 17.13
C HIS A 162 -6.83 8.39 17.87
N THR A 163 -5.81 8.63 18.68
CA THR A 163 -5.73 9.85 19.50
C THR A 163 -5.33 11.09 18.69
N HIS A 164 -4.37 10.94 17.76
CA HIS A 164 -3.78 12.07 17.04
C HIS A 164 -4.44 12.37 15.71
N PHE A 165 -4.94 11.34 15.00
CA PHE A 165 -5.43 11.51 13.64
C PHE A 165 -6.95 11.41 13.53
N TYR A 166 -7.67 10.79 14.47
CA TYR A 166 -9.12 10.69 14.38
C TYR A 166 -9.81 11.95 14.91
N ASP A 167 -10.61 12.58 14.03
CA ASP A 167 -11.50 13.68 14.38
C ASP A 167 -12.90 13.15 14.67
N SER A 168 -13.33 13.28 15.93
CA SER A 168 -14.63 12.76 16.38
C SER A 168 -15.83 13.56 15.85
N GLU A 169 -15.64 14.85 15.52
CA GLU A 169 -16.69 15.71 14.95
C GLU A 169 -16.88 15.40 13.47
N LEU A 170 -15.77 15.36 12.73
CA LEU A 170 -15.76 14.97 11.32
C LEU A 170 -16.00 13.48 11.13
N ARG A 171 -15.68 12.64 12.12
CA ARG A 171 -15.66 11.17 12.02
C ARG A 171 -14.75 10.69 10.88
N LEU A 172 -13.61 11.35 10.71
CA LEU A 172 -12.60 11.07 9.69
C LEU A 172 -11.21 11.05 10.32
N PHE A 173 -10.27 10.40 9.66
CA PHE A 173 -8.86 10.55 9.94
C PHE A 173 -8.33 11.76 9.18
N VAL A 174 -7.67 12.67 9.89
CA VAL A 174 -7.11 13.92 9.36
C VAL A 174 -5.60 13.92 9.48
N SER A 175 -4.92 14.63 8.59
CA SER A 175 -3.46 14.64 8.50
C SER A 175 -2.90 16.05 8.60
N GLY A 176 -1.75 16.16 9.27
CA GLY A 176 -0.99 17.39 9.41
C GLY A 176 -1.67 18.53 10.15
N PRO A 177 -0.96 19.68 10.27
CA PRO A 177 -1.46 20.84 11.01
C PRO A 177 -2.72 21.47 10.40
N GLN A 178 -2.91 21.29 9.08
CA GLN A 178 -4.08 21.81 8.35
C GLN A 178 -5.30 20.89 8.48
N ARG A 179 -5.18 19.77 9.21
CA ARG A 179 -6.24 18.77 9.36
C ARG A 179 -6.81 18.32 8.01
N GLN A 180 -5.91 18.09 7.04
CA GLN A 180 -6.26 17.70 5.69
C GLN A 180 -7.04 16.38 5.69
N ILE A 181 -8.09 16.32 4.89
CA ILE A 181 -8.81 15.08 4.60
C ILE A 181 -8.39 14.54 3.25
N SER A 182 -8.10 13.24 3.20
CA SER A 182 -7.66 12.56 1.97
C SER A 182 -8.17 11.12 1.93
N TRP A 183 -8.32 10.59 0.74
CA TRP A 183 -8.63 9.17 0.54
C TRP A 183 -7.51 8.29 1.08
N ALA A 184 -6.25 8.72 0.94
CA ALA A 184 -5.07 8.01 1.43
C ALA A 184 -5.13 7.77 2.93
N SER A 185 -5.45 8.81 3.73
CA SER A 185 -5.56 8.69 5.18
C SER A 185 -6.63 7.67 5.58
N GLN A 186 -7.83 7.73 4.98
CA GLN A 186 -8.89 6.78 5.31
C GLN A 186 -8.52 5.35 4.91
N ALA A 187 -7.96 5.17 3.71
CA ALA A 187 -7.62 3.84 3.19
C ALA A 187 -6.55 3.15 4.06
N TRP A 188 -5.45 3.83 4.35
CA TRP A 188 -4.38 3.25 5.15
C TRP A 188 -4.77 3.02 6.61
N MET A 189 -5.58 3.90 7.21
CA MET A 189 -6.12 3.69 8.56
C MET A 189 -7.11 2.51 8.61
N ALA A 190 -7.91 2.32 7.56
CA ALA A 190 -8.81 1.16 7.44
C ALA A 190 -8.01 -0.16 7.27
N LEU A 191 -7.02 -0.20 6.38
CA LEU A 191 -6.13 -1.35 6.18
C LEU A 191 -5.33 -1.68 7.45
N ALA A 192 -4.94 -0.67 8.21
CA ALA A 192 -4.30 -0.83 9.50
C ALA A 192 -5.26 -1.36 10.60
N GLY A 193 -6.58 -1.24 10.40
CA GLY A 193 -7.59 -1.61 11.40
C GLY A 193 -7.51 -0.72 12.64
N VAL A 194 -7.37 0.61 12.45
CA VAL A 194 -7.31 1.59 13.54
C VAL A 194 -8.67 1.76 14.21
N ALA A 195 -9.77 1.57 13.47
CA ALA A 195 -11.13 1.56 13.99
C ALA A 195 -11.87 0.31 13.48
N ASP A 196 -13.07 0.08 14.00
CA ASP A 196 -13.93 -1.01 13.53
C ASP A 196 -14.30 -0.84 12.04
N PRO A 197 -14.61 -1.95 11.31
CA PRO A 197 -14.89 -1.90 9.89
C PRO A 197 -16.01 -0.93 9.50
N THR A 198 -17.09 -0.86 10.29
CA THR A 198 -18.22 0.04 10.01
C THR A 198 -17.80 1.51 10.05
N ARG A 199 -17.00 1.88 11.05
CA ARG A 199 -16.49 3.25 11.17
C ARG A 199 -15.54 3.59 10.04
N CYS A 200 -14.62 2.69 9.69
CA CYS A 200 -13.71 2.87 8.57
C CYS A 200 -14.45 2.95 7.23
N GLY A 201 -15.45 2.10 7.01
CA GLY A 201 -16.29 2.15 5.80
C GLY A 201 -17.02 3.46 5.66
N ASN A 202 -17.68 3.93 6.72
CA ASN A 202 -18.36 5.23 6.73
C ASN A 202 -17.39 6.40 6.45
N ALA A 203 -16.17 6.35 6.98
CA ALA A 203 -15.15 7.37 6.73
C ALA A 203 -14.69 7.36 5.26
N LEU A 204 -14.44 6.18 4.69
CA LEU A 204 -14.10 6.01 3.27
C LEU A 204 -15.20 6.56 2.35
N LEU A 205 -16.44 6.14 2.56
CA LEU A 205 -17.57 6.61 1.73
C LEU A 205 -17.78 8.11 1.85
N LYS A 206 -17.63 8.65 3.06
CA LYS A 206 -17.76 10.08 3.30
C LYS A 206 -16.70 10.88 2.56
N VAL A 207 -15.42 10.47 2.66
CA VAL A 207 -14.32 11.19 1.99
C VAL A 207 -14.37 11.04 0.47
N MET A 208 -14.85 9.91 -0.04
CA MET A 208 -15.05 9.69 -1.48
C MET A 208 -16.14 10.59 -2.07
N ALA A 209 -17.12 10.96 -1.28
CA ALA A 209 -18.20 11.90 -1.68
C ALA A 209 -17.81 13.38 -1.47
N ASP A 210 -16.71 13.68 -0.83
CA ASP A 210 -16.29 15.05 -0.51
C ASP A 210 -15.38 15.61 -1.62
N PRO A 211 -15.82 16.62 -2.38
CA PRO A 211 -15.03 17.20 -3.46
C PRO A 211 -13.78 17.97 -2.96
N SER A 212 -13.73 18.32 -1.68
CA SER A 212 -12.58 19.01 -1.06
C SER A 212 -11.50 18.05 -0.57
N ALA A 213 -11.77 16.73 -0.53
CA ALA A 213 -10.81 15.74 -0.11
C ALA A 213 -9.74 15.50 -1.19
N VAL A 214 -8.48 15.35 -0.76
CA VAL A 214 -7.39 14.98 -1.68
C VAL A 214 -7.64 13.56 -2.21
N LYS A 215 -7.79 13.48 -3.55
CA LYS A 215 -8.05 12.23 -4.28
C LYS A 215 -6.76 11.51 -4.66
N PRO A 216 -6.80 10.19 -4.92
CA PRO A 216 -5.69 9.47 -5.52
C PRO A 216 -5.38 9.96 -6.94
N LEU A 217 -4.10 9.92 -7.31
CA LEU A 217 -3.63 10.19 -8.68
C LEU A 217 -3.17 8.91 -9.39
N THR A 218 -2.77 7.88 -8.64
CA THR A 218 -2.16 6.68 -9.24
C THR A 218 -2.99 5.43 -9.00
N PRO A 219 -2.93 4.45 -9.91
CA PRO A 219 -3.49 3.12 -9.68
C PRO A 219 -2.95 2.45 -8.41
N TYR A 220 -1.73 2.81 -8.00
CA TYR A 220 -1.15 2.35 -6.74
C TYR A 220 -2.01 2.73 -5.54
N LEU A 221 -2.37 4.01 -5.39
CA LEU A 221 -3.22 4.43 -4.27
C LEU A 221 -4.68 4.00 -4.48
N PHE A 222 -5.21 4.04 -5.71
CA PHE A 222 -6.54 3.50 -6.02
C PHE A 222 -6.68 2.03 -5.63
N HIS A 223 -5.63 1.21 -5.83
CA HIS A 223 -5.61 -0.18 -5.35
C HIS A 223 -5.82 -0.25 -3.83
N HIS A 224 -5.07 0.54 -3.05
CA HIS A 224 -5.17 0.50 -1.59
C HIS A 224 -6.54 1.01 -1.09
N VAL A 225 -7.15 1.97 -1.78
CA VAL A 225 -8.53 2.39 -1.50
C VAL A 225 -9.51 1.25 -1.80
N ALA A 226 -9.40 0.58 -2.94
CA ALA A 226 -10.25 -0.55 -3.30
C ALA A 226 -10.06 -1.74 -2.34
N GLU A 227 -8.82 -2.05 -1.94
CA GLU A 227 -8.53 -3.08 -0.94
C GLU A 227 -9.14 -2.70 0.42
N ALA A 228 -9.03 -1.43 0.83
CA ALA A 228 -9.65 -0.94 2.06
C ALA A 228 -11.18 -1.09 2.04
N LEU A 229 -11.86 -0.68 0.95
CA LEU A 229 -13.30 -0.87 0.78
C LEU A 229 -13.70 -2.34 0.93
N SER A 230 -12.94 -3.24 0.32
CA SER A 230 -13.24 -4.68 0.37
C SER A 230 -13.07 -5.28 1.77
N VAL A 231 -12.12 -4.79 2.59
CA VAL A 231 -11.89 -5.34 3.94
C VAL A 231 -12.84 -4.76 4.99
N VAL A 232 -13.52 -3.64 4.68
CA VAL A 232 -14.49 -3.02 5.59
C VAL A 232 -15.95 -3.35 5.23
N GLY A 233 -16.19 -4.21 4.22
CA GLY A 233 -17.52 -4.65 3.81
C GLY A 233 -18.26 -3.68 2.89
N CYS A 234 -17.52 -2.91 2.08
CA CYS A 234 -18.04 -1.98 1.07
C CYS A 234 -17.74 -2.51 -0.34
N GLU A 235 -18.11 -3.78 -0.62
CA GLU A 235 -17.76 -4.48 -1.87
C GLU A 235 -18.44 -3.85 -3.09
N ALA A 236 -19.67 -3.38 -2.96
CA ALA A 236 -20.38 -2.74 -4.06
C ALA A 236 -19.67 -1.45 -4.51
N GLU A 237 -19.24 -0.63 -3.55
CA GLU A 237 -18.50 0.60 -3.81
C GLU A 237 -17.08 0.29 -4.34
N CYS A 238 -16.46 -0.79 -3.87
CA CYS A 238 -15.21 -1.27 -4.43
C CYS A 238 -15.36 -1.61 -5.92
N VAL A 239 -16.39 -2.36 -6.31
CA VAL A 239 -16.68 -2.68 -7.72
C VAL A 239 -16.99 -1.42 -8.52
N ALA A 240 -17.75 -0.48 -7.96
CA ALA A 240 -18.02 0.80 -8.60
C ALA A 240 -16.73 1.59 -8.86
N LEU A 241 -15.82 1.63 -7.88
CA LEU A 241 -14.50 2.27 -8.02
C LEU A 241 -13.66 1.62 -9.11
N LEU A 242 -13.61 0.28 -9.17
CA LEU A 242 -12.88 -0.45 -10.22
C LEU A 242 -13.43 -0.13 -11.62
N LYS A 243 -14.76 -0.11 -11.77
CA LYS A 243 -15.40 0.24 -13.04
C LYS A 243 -15.14 1.69 -13.43
N HIS A 244 -15.20 2.62 -12.48
CA HIS A 244 -14.96 4.03 -12.74
C HIS A 244 -13.51 4.29 -13.18
N TYR A 245 -12.53 3.81 -12.43
CA TYR A 245 -11.12 4.15 -12.65
C TYR A 245 -10.49 3.29 -13.77
N TRP A 246 -10.41 1.97 -13.59
CA TRP A 246 -9.82 1.09 -14.61
C TRP A 246 -10.73 0.89 -15.83
N GLY A 247 -12.05 0.88 -15.64
CA GLY A 247 -13.01 0.92 -16.74
C GLY A 247 -12.86 2.20 -17.57
N GLY A 248 -12.67 3.34 -16.91
CA GLY A 248 -12.36 4.61 -17.58
C GLY A 248 -11.10 4.57 -18.44
N MET A 249 -10.03 3.89 -17.99
CA MET A 249 -8.84 3.67 -18.83
C MET A 249 -9.20 2.88 -20.11
N VAL A 250 -10.00 1.82 -19.98
CA VAL A 250 -10.44 1.00 -21.14
C VAL A 250 -11.29 1.84 -22.10
N GLU A 251 -12.21 2.64 -21.60
CA GLU A 251 -13.03 3.56 -22.39
C GLU A 251 -12.19 4.64 -23.08
N ALA A 252 -11.08 5.06 -22.45
CA ALA A 252 -10.10 5.98 -23.02
C ALA A 252 -9.18 5.31 -24.07
N GLY A 253 -9.34 4.00 -24.32
CA GLY A 253 -8.61 3.25 -25.34
C GLY A 253 -7.41 2.46 -24.83
N ALA A 254 -7.30 2.23 -23.52
CA ALA A 254 -6.22 1.42 -22.96
C ALA A 254 -6.38 -0.06 -23.36
N ASP A 255 -5.40 -0.61 -24.04
CA ASP A 255 -5.20 -2.05 -24.29
C ASP A 255 -4.29 -2.69 -23.22
N THR A 256 -3.54 -1.86 -22.49
CA THR A 256 -2.82 -2.19 -21.26
C THR A 256 -3.09 -1.12 -20.21
N PHE A 257 -3.05 -1.44 -18.91
CA PHE A 257 -3.29 -0.45 -17.86
C PHE A 257 -2.11 0.52 -17.68
N TRP A 258 -2.44 1.78 -17.42
CA TRP A 258 -1.53 2.91 -17.41
C TRP A 258 -0.92 3.17 -16.01
N GLU A 259 0.19 3.88 -16.00
CA GLU A 259 0.89 4.30 -14.78
C GLU A 259 0.07 5.29 -13.94
N CYS A 260 -0.62 6.19 -14.61
CA CYS A 260 -1.52 7.17 -14.02
C CYS A 260 -2.66 7.47 -14.99
N PHE A 261 -3.78 7.86 -14.44
CA PHE A 261 -4.98 8.20 -15.20
C PHE A 261 -5.84 9.14 -14.36
N ASP A 262 -6.32 10.21 -14.97
CA ASP A 262 -7.36 11.05 -14.44
C ASP A 262 -8.58 10.96 -15.36
N PRO A 263 -9.73 10.47 -14.87
CA PRO A 263 -10.95 10.41 -15.68
C PRO A 263 -11.44 11.77 -16.21
N GLU A 264 -11.06 12.87 -15.55
CA GLU A 264 -11.44 14.23 -15.92
C GLU A 264 -10.42 14.90 -16.85
N ASP A 265 -9.15 14.43 -16.86
CA ASP A 265 -8.06 14.92 -17.72
C ASP A 265 -7.16 13.80 -18.21
N SER A 266 -7.44 13.28 -19.40
CA SER A 266 -6.64 12.21 -20.03
C SER A 266 -5.18 12.59 -20.34
N ARG A 267 -4.80 13.86 -20.19
CA ARG A 267 -3.43 14.35 -20.37
C ARG A 267 -2.72 14.59 -19.03
N SER A 268 -3.38 14.32 -17.92
CA SER A 268 -2.78 14.43 -16.60
C SER A 268 -1.50 13.59 -16.50
N SER A 269 -0.47 14.17 -15.91
CA SER A 269 0.82 13.50 -15.73
C SER A 269 1.57 14.09 -14.54
N PRO A 270 2.06 13.25 -13.63
CA PRO A 270 2.93 13.71 -12.54
C PRO A 270 4.29 14.20 -13.06
N TYR A 271 4.61 13.94 -14.33
CA TYR A 271 5.85 14.37 -14.99
C TYR A 271 5.70 15.67 -15.80
N GLY A 272 4.53 16.32 -15.75
CA GLY A 272 4.23 17.54 -16.49
C GLY A 272 3.94 17.34 -17.98
N ASP A 273 4.18 16.15 -18.54
CA ASP A 273 3.89 15.79 -19.93
C ASP A 273 3.39 14.33 -20.00
N CYS A 274 2.19 14.14 -20.53
CA CYS A 274 1.58 12.81 -20.65
C CYS A 274 2.39 11.84 -21.52
N HIS A 275 3.26 12.31 -22.42
CA HIS A 275 4.14 11.46 -23.20
C HIS A 275 5.21 10.74 -22.34
N ASN A 276 5.45 11.22 -21.12
CA ASN A 276 6.36 10.59 -20.17
C ASN A 276 5.67 9.50 -19.31
N ASN A 277 4.34 9.38 -19.36
CA ASN A 277 3.62 8.33 -18.66
C ASN A 277 3.89 6.96 -19.28
N SER A 278 4.01 5.93 -18.47
CA SER A 278 3.97 4.56 -18.96
C SER A 278 2.53 4.14 -19.25
N TYR A 279 2.27 3.74 -20.50
CA TYR A 279 0.96 3.21 -20.91
C TYR A 279 0.85 1.69 -20.79
N CYS A 280 1.84 1.05 -20.18
CA CYS A 280 1.85 -0.36 -19.78
C CYS A 280 2.60 -0.49 -18.45
N HIS A 281 1.92 -0.16 -17.34
CA HIS A 281 2.53 -0.13 -16.03
C HIS A 281 1.97 -1.21 -15.11
N ALA A 282 2.84 -2.08 -14.64
CA ALA A 282 2.41 -3.30 -13.96
C ALA A 282 1.79 -3.06 -12.56
N TRP A 283 2.01 -1.93 -11.89
CA TRP A 283 1.31 -1.64 -10.63
C TRP A 283 -0.21 -1.45 -10.80
N SER A 284 -0.65 -1.28 -12.04
CA SER A 284 -2.06 -1.10 -12.38
C SER A 284 -2.81 -2.43 -12.64
N CYS A 285 -2.16 -3.58 -12.51
CA CYS A 285 -2.73 -4.90 -12.83
C CYS A 285 -3.70 -5.45 -11.77
N THR A 286 -3.92 -4.76 -10.67
CA THR A 286 -4.59 -5.26 -9.46
C THR A 286 -6.09 -5.49 -9.53
N PRO A 287 -6.88 -5.00 -10.51
CA PRO A 287 -8.27 -5.45 -10.66
C PRO A 287 -8.40 -6.98 -10.71
N SER A 288 -7.46 -7.67 -11.38
CA SER A 288 -7.44 -9.15 -11.42
C SER A 288 -7.30 -9.77 -10.05
N TYR A 289 -6.45 -9.21 -9.17
CA TYR A 289 -6.31 -9.67 -7.79
C TYR A 289 -7.58 -9.40 -6.99
N LEU A 290 -8.09 -8.16 -7.00
CA LEU A 290 -9.25 -7.76 -6.21
C LEU A 290 -10.48 -8.59 -6.56
N LEU A 291 -10.79 -8.77 -7.85
CA LEU A 291 -11.94 -9.54 -8.31
C LEU A 291 -11.81 -11.04 -8.00
N ARG A 292 -10.59 -11.61 -8.13
CA ARG A 292 -10.38 -13.06 -7.95
C ARG A 292 -10.21 -13.48 -6.49
N THR A 293 -9.88 -12.55 -5.59
CA THR A 293 -9.57 -12.87 -4.18
C THR A 293 -10.49 -12.14 -3.21
N LYS A 294 -10.50 -10.82 -3.23
CA LYS A 294 -11.23 -10.02 -2.23
C LYS A 294 -12.73 -9.98 -2.48
N LEU A 295 -13.13 -9.86 -3.74
CA LEU A 295 -14.54 -9.69 -4.14
C LEU A 295 -15.20 -10.99 -4.60
N ARG A 296 -14.46 -12.09 -4.72
CA ARG A 296 -14.95 -13.34 -5.31
C ARG A 296 -16.24 -13.84 -4.66
N SER A 297 -16.26 -13.97 -3.35
CA SER A 297 -17.42 -14.50 -2.63
C SER A 297 -18.65 -13.60 -2.74
N TRP A 298 -18.43 -12.30 -2.77
CA TRP A 298 -19.49 -11.32 -2.95
C TRP A 298 -20.07 -11.39 -4.38
N LEU A 299 -19.23 -11.43 -5.41
CA LEU A 299 -19.66 -11.57 -6.81
C LEU A 299 -20.44 -12.87 -7.05
N GLU A 300 -19.96 -13.99 -6.51
CA GLU A 300 -20.67 -15.29 -6.60
C GLU A 300 -22.03 -15.27 -5.87
N ALA A 301 -22.22 -14.42 -4.87
CA ALA A 301 -23.51 -14.24 -4.20
C ALA A 301 -24.45 -13.36 -5.01
N GLU A 302 -23.97 -12.29 -5.62
CA GLU A 302 -24.77 -11.42 -6.50
C GLU A 302 -25.27 -12.17 -7.74
N ASP A 303 -24.42 -12.98 -8.39
CA ASP A 303 -24.79 -13.80 -9.55
C ASP A 303 -25.90 -14.83 -9.23
N ARG A 304 -26.02 -15.26 -7.96
CA ARG A 304 -27.11 -16.17 -7.55
C ARG A 304 -28.42 -15.47 -7.26
N ASN A 305 -28.38 -14.14 -7.03
CA ASN A 305 -29.55 -13.31 -6.71
C ASN A 305 -30.11 -12.57 -7.92
N SER A 306 -29.38 -12.55 -9.04
CA SER A 306 -29.77 -11.97 -10.34
C SER A 306 -30.39 -13.03 -11.25
#